data_613d60da5fadbb9e43fe7d93a096fbbf
#
_entry.id   613d60da5fadbb9e43fe7d93a096fbbf
#
_cell.length_a   1.000
_cell.length_b   1.000
_cell.length_c   1.000
_cell.angle_alpha   90.00
_cell.angle_beta   90.00
_cell.angle_gamma   90.00
#
_symmetry.space_group_name_H-M   'P 1'
#
loop_
_entity.id
_entity.type
_entity.pdbx_description
1 polymer ?
#
loop_
_entity_poly.entity_id
_entity_poly.type
_entity_poly.pdbx_seq_one_letter_code
_entity_poly.pdbx_strand_id
1 'polypeptide(L)'
;MILLDTVVVSELRKARPSSRVLAWAGQYSEDAFFISVVTIGEIERGIARTRDDGFREELKRWLDGLLRRYGDRLLDVTAPIARLWGRWTAEFGHEGVDLLIAATANVHGLTIATRNVRHFQRTGVAVVDPFR
;
A
#
# COMPACT_ATOMS: atom_id res chain seq x y z
N MET A 1 11.91 4.46 6.37
CA MET A 1 11.34 3.47 5.45
C MET A 1 9.83 3.44 5.58
N ILE A 2 9.14 3.47 4.46
CA ILE A 2 7.71 3.77 4.40
C ILE A 2 7.00 2.73 3.53
N LEU A 3 5.94 2.12 4.07
CA LEU A 3 5.07 1.22 3.32
C LEU A 3 3.89 2.04 2.79
N LEU A 4 3.74 2.12 1.48
CA LEU A 4 2.65 2.86 0.85
C LEU A 4 1.38 2.01 0.84
N ASP A 5 0.30 2.54 1.43
CA ASP A 5 -1.02 1.93 1.30
C ASP A 5 -1.54 2.14 -0.13
N THR A 6 -2.47 1.31 -0.54
CA THR A 6 -3.04 1.31 -1.90
C THR A 6 -3.56 2.69 -2.30
N VAL A 7 -4.19 3.41 -1.38
CA VAL A 7 -4.74 4.75 -1.64
C VAL A 7 -3.64 5.74 -2.06
N VAL A 8 -2.45 5.64 -1.47
CA VAL A 8 -1.31 6.52 -1.80
C VAL A 8 -0.72 6.13 -3.16
N VAL A 9 -0.53 4.83 -3.40
CA VAL A 9 -0.03 4.33 -4.69
C VAL A 9 -0.96 4.78 -5.82
N SER A 10 -2.26 4.65 -5.63
CA SER A 10 -3.27 5.06 -6.61
C SER A 10 -3.28 6.57 -6.84
N GLU A 11 -3.05 7.36 -5.79
CA GLU A 11 -2.96 8.82 -5.93
C GLU A 11 -1.75 9.23 -6.77
N LEU A 12 -0.60 8.63 -6.50
CA LEU A 12 0.64 8.94 -7.24
C LEU A 12 0.57 8.56 -8.72
N ARG A 13 -0.32 7.64 -9.11
CA ARG A 13 -0.55 7.26 -10.52
C ARG A 13 -1.26 8.34 -11.32
N LYS A 14 -2.09 9.15 -10.68
CA LYS A 14 -2.93 10.13 -11.38
C LYS A 14 -2.09 11.12 -12.18
N ALA A 15 -2.65 11.63 -13.29
CA ALA A 15 -2.02 12.69 -14.09
C ALA A 15 -1.81 13.96 -13.25
N ARG A 16 -2.73 14.24 -12.32
CA ARG A 16 -2.67 15.39 -11.41
C ARG A 16 -2.85 14.93 -9.96
N PRO A 17 -1.79 14.34 -9.36
CA PRO A 17 -1.88 13.92 -7.97
C PRO A 17 -2.07 15.11 -7.04
N SER A 18 -2.55 14.83 -5.81
CA SER A 18 -2.62 15.84 -4.76
C SER A 18 -1.26 16.53 -4.58
N SER A 19 -1.26 17.86 -4.55
CA SER A 19 -0.03 18.62 -4.34
C SER A 19 0.64 18.31 -3.00
N ARG A 20 -0.17 18.03 -1.98
CA ARG A 20 0.35 17.65 -0.66
C ARG A 20 1.05 16.29 -0.68
N VAL A 21 0.46 15.32 -1.38
CA VAL A 21 1.07 14.00 -1.54
C VAL A 21 2.39 14.10 -2.31
N LEU A 22 2.41 14.88 -3.38
CA LEU A 22 3.65 15.10 -4.16
C LEU A 22 4.72 15.77 -3.32
N ALA A 23 4.37 16.80 -2.55
CA ALA A 23 5.33 17.51 -1.69
C ALA A 23 5.87 16.58 -0.60
N TRP A 24 5.00 15.77 -0.02
CA TRP A 24 5.41 14.79 0.99
C TRP A 24 6.36 13.74 0.38
N ALA A 25 6.00 13.16 -0.75
CA ALA A 25 6.82 12.14 -1.41
C ALA A 25 8.17 12.69 -1.85
N GLY A 26 8.22 13.96 -2.26
CA GLY A 26 9.45 14.63 -2.69
C GLY A 26 10.48 14.83 -1.57
N GLN A 27 10.10 14.66 -0.32
CA GLN A 27 11.02 14.73 0.82
C GLN A 27 11.90 13.50 0.96
N TYR A 28 11.60 12.42 0.25
CA TYR A 28 12.25 11.13 0.40
C TYR A 28 12.89 10.68 -0.91
N SER A 29 13.96 9.91 -0.79
CA SER A 29 14.47 9.13 -1.92
C SER A 29 13.46 8.03 -2.28
N GLU A 30 13.36 7.68 -3.54
CA GLU A 30 12.49 6.62 -4.00
C GLU A 30 12.74 5.29 -3.28
N ASP A 31 13.99 5.04 -2.89
CA ASP A 31 14.39 3.83 -2.16
C ASP A 31 13.76 3.71 -0.76
N ALA A 32 13.18 4.79 -0.24
CA ALA A 32 12.51 4.77 1.05
C ALA A 32 11.13 4.12 1.00
N PHE A 33 10.55 3.95 -0.19
CA PHE A 33 9.18 3.48 -0.36
C PHE A 33 9.12 1.98 -0.68
N PHE A 34 8.19 1.30 -0.02
CA PHE A 34 7.91 -0.13 -0.18
C PHE A 34 6.43 -0.32 -0.46
N ILE A 35 6.08 -1.41 -1.13
CA ILE A 35 4.70 -1.81 -1.42
C ILE A 35 4.52 -3.27 -1.04
N SER A 36 3.38 -3.60 -0.43
CA SER A 36 3.00 -5.00 -0.18
C SER A 36 2.42 -5.64 -1.45
N VAL A 37 2.65 -6.94 -1.63
CA VAL A 37 1.97 -7.72 -2.69
C VAL A 37 0.44 -7.68 -2.52
N VAL A 38 -0.05 -7.44 -1.31
CA VAL A 38 -1.49 -7.27 -1.03
C VAL A 38 -2.03 -6.06 -1.79
N THR A 39 -1.27 -4.96 -1.82
CA THR A 39 -1.61 -3.76 -2.58
C THR A 39 -1.68 -4.08 -4.09
N ILE A 40 -0.77 -4.91 -4.58
CA ILE A 40 -0.82 -5.36 -5.98
C ILE A 40 -2.14 -6.09 -6.27
N GLY A 41 -2.57 -6.96 -5.35
CA GLY A 41 -3.86 -7.65 -5.48
C GLY A 41 -5.05 -6.70 -5.50
N GLU A 42 -5.04 -5.67 -4.66
CA GLU A 42 -6.09 -4.65 -4.64
C GLU A 42 -6.15 -3.85 -5.95
N ILE A 43 -4.98 -3.48 -6.47
CA ILE A 43 -4.87 -2.78 -7.75
C ILE A 43 -5.39 -3.68 -8.88
N GLU A 44 -4.98 -4.95 -8.92
CA GLU A 44 -5.42 -5.91 -9.93
C GLU A 44 -6.94 -6.08 -9.92
N ARG A 45 -7.54 -6.13 -8.73
CA ARG A 45 -9.00 -6.19 -8.60
C ARG A 45 -9.66 -4.95 -9.20
N GLY A 46 -9.10 -3.77 -8.95
CA GLY A 46 -9.60 -2.52 -9.53
C GLY A 46 -9.51 -2.52 -11.05
N ILE A 47 -8.41 -3.02 -11.61
CA ILE A 47 -8.21 -3.15 -13.05
C ILE A 47 -9.25 -4.08 -13.65
N ALA A 48 -9.45 -5.26 -13.03
CA ALA A 48 -10.42 -6.25 -13.49
C ALA A 48 -11.86 -5.72 -13.52
N ARG A 49 -12.18 -4.76 -12.65
CA ARG A 49 -13.50 -4.12 -12.57
C ARG A 49 -13.65 -2.92 -13.48
N THR A 50 -12.59 -2.47 -14.13
CA THR A 50 -12.61 -1.31 -15.02
C THR A 50 -13.29 -1.72 -16.35
N ARG A 51 -14.33 -0.96 -16.75
CA ARG A 51 -15.14 -1.28 -17.92
C ARG A 51 -14.59 -0.69 -19.21
N ASP A 52 -13.91 0.44 -19.15
CA ASP A 52 -13.29 1.09 -20.30
C ASP A 52 -12.04 0.31 -20.70
N ASP A 53 -12.05 -0.29 -21.89
CA ASP A 53 -10.96 -1.16 -22.36
C ASP A 53 -9.64 -0.41 -22.50
N GLY A 54 -9.68 0.82 -23.04
CA GLY A 54 -8.48 1.64 -23.21
C GLY A 54 -7.84 1.99 -21.86
N PHE A 55 -8.64 2.43 -20.92
CA PHE A 55 -8.17 2.76 -19.58
C PHE A 55 -7.65 1.53 -18.83
N ARG A 56 -8.34 0.40 -18.99
CA ARG A 56 -7.89 -0.87 -18.38
C ARG A 56 -6.50 -1.25 -18.90
N GLU A 57 -6.24 -1.12 -20.19
CA GLU A 57 -4.93 -1.42 -20.77
C GLU A 57 -3.85 -0.45 -20.26
N GLU A 58 -4.17 0.84 -20.09
CA GLU A 58 -3.26 1.79 -19.47
C GLU A 58 -2.89 1.38 -18.05
N LEU A 59 -3.89 0.97 -17.25
CA LEU A 59 -3.68 0.53 -15.88
C LEU A 59 -2.80 -0.71 -15.81
N LYS A 60 -3.00 -1.66 -16.73
CA LYS A 60 -2.16 -2.87 -16.80
C LYS A 60 -0.70 -2.52 -17.08
N ARG A 61 -0.45 -1.63 -18.03
CA ARG A 61 0.92 -1.19 -18.35
C ARG A 61 1.54 -0.47 -17.16
N TRP A 62 0.77 0.38 -16.50
CA TRP A 62 1.23 1.06 -15.29
C TRP A 62 1.61 0.06 -14.19
N LEU A 63 0.77 -0.94 -13.95
CA LEU A 63 1.03 -1.96 -12.93
C LEU A 63 2.29 -2.76 -13.25
N ASP A 64 2.46 -3.17 -14.51
CA ASP A 64 3.68 -3.89 -14.92
C ASP A 64 4.93 -3.05 -14.69
N GLY A 65 4.85 -1.75 -14.97
CA GLY A 65 5.94 -0.81 -14.69
C GLY A 65 6.23 -0.66 -13.21
N LEU A 66 5.17 -0.62 -12.39
CA LEU A 66 5.28 -0.54 -10.95
C LEU A 66 6.01 -1.75 -10.37
N LEU A 67 5.65 -2.95 -10.82
CA LEU A 67 6.30 -4.19 -10.40
C LEU A 67 7.79 -4.19 -10.72
N ARG A 68 8.16 -3.76 -11.91
CA ARG A 68 9.57 -3.65 -12.31
C ARG A 68 10.30 -2.61 -11.46
N ARG A 69 9.69 -1.46 -11.25
CA ARG A 69 10.28 -0.33 -10.53
C ARG A 69 10.56 -0.65 -9.06
N TYR A 70 9.62 -1.33 -8.41
CA TYR A 70 9.77 -1.64 -6.99
C TYR A 70 10.71 -2.82 -6.74
N GLY A 71 10.70 -3.85 -7.58
CA GLY A 71 11.64 -4.97 -7.45
C GLY A 71 11.73 -5.52 -6.03
N ASP A 72 12.90 -5.35 -5.39
CA ASP A 72 13.16 -5.83 -4.02
C ASP A 72 12.34 -5.08 -2.96
N ARG A 73 11.78 -3.94 -3.30
CA ARG A 73 10.93 -3.16 -2.38
C ARG A 73 9.46 -3.55 -2.45
N LEU A 74 9.15 -4.58 -3.21
CA LEU A 74 7.85 -5.25 -3.20
C LEU A 74 7.90 -6.37 -2.17
N LEU A 75 7.12 -6.27 -1.11
CA LEU A 75 7.21 -7.16 0.04
C LEU A 75 6.15 -8.27 -0.02
N ASP A 76 6.61 -9.50 0.07
CA ASP A 76 5.74 -10.68 0.10
C ASP A 76 5.09 -10.84 1.47
N VAL A 77 3.97 -11.58 1.50
CA VAL A 77 3.37 -12.04 2.75
C VAL A 77 4.13 -13.27 3.21
N THR A 78 4.99 -13.09 4.19
CA THR A 78 5.82 -14.16 4.77
C THR A 78 5.09 -14.85 5.92
N ALA A 79 5.66 -15.97 6.42
CA ALA A 79 5.08 -16.68 7.56
C ALA A 79 4.97 -15.78 8.82
N PRO A 80 5.99 -15.00 9.22
CA PRO A 80 5.83 -14.08 10.35
C PRO A 80 4.70 -13.07 10.16
N ILE A 81 4.55 -12.51 8.96
CA ILE A 81 3.48 -11.57 8.63
C ILE A 81 2.11 -12.26 8.75
N ALA A 82 1.96 -13.43 8.16
CA ALA A 82 0.72 -14.19 8.21
C ALA A 82 0.33 -14.56 9.63
N ARG A 83 1.30 -14.95 10.46
CA ARG A 83 1.06 -15.30 11.87
C ARG A 83 0.58 -14.09 12.67
N LEU A 84 1.20 -12.95 12.49
CA LEU A 84 0.78 -11.70 13.15
C LEU A 84 -0.63 -11.30 12.71
N TRP A 85 -0.89 -11.36 11.42
CA TRP A 85 -2.22 -11.11 10.87
C TRP A 85 -3.27 -12.02 11.51
N GLY A 86 -2.96 -13.32 11.63
CA GLY A 86 -3.86 -14.28 12.26
C GLY A 86 -4.19 -13.93 13.71
N ARG A 87 -3.18 -13.54 14.49
CA ARG A 87 -3.40 -13.10 15.89
C ARG A 87 -4.26 -11.85 15.94
N TRP A 88 -4.01 -10.87 15.08
CA TRP A 88 -4.76 -9.62 15.05
C TRP A 88 -6.20 -9.80 14.58
N THR A 89 -6.46 -10.67 13.60
CA THR A 89 -7.83 -10.93 13.17
C THR A 89 -8.65 -11.55 14.30
N ALA A 90 -8.07 -12.43 15.10
CA ALA A 90 -8.71 -13.01 16.27
C ALA A 90 -9.00 -11.94 17.34
N GLU A 91 -8.02 -11.07 17.60
CA GLU A 91 -8.12 -10.03 18.62
C GLU A 91 -9.10 -8.92 18.24
N PHE A 92 -9.02 -8.45 16.98
CA PHE A 92 -9.81 -7.30 16.52
C PHE A 92 -11.17 -7.68 15.93
N GLY A 93 -11.40 -8.96 15.65
CA GLY A 93 -12.68 -9.45 15.18
C GLY A 93 -13.02 -9.18 13.73
N HIS A 94 -12.00 -8.87 12.88
CA HIS A 94 -12.21 -8.72 11.44
C HIS A 94 -10.96 -9.17 10.67
N GLU A 95 -11.14 -9.49 9.40
CA GLU A 95 -10.13 -10.04 8.52
C GLU A 95 -9.73 -9.07 7.40
N GLY A 96 -9.88 -7.77 7.64
CA GLY A 96 -9.62 -6.74 6.64
C GLY A 96 -8.19 -6.78 6.11
N VAL A 97 -8.04 -6.39 4.84
CA VAL A 97 -6.75 -6.31 4.15
C VAL A 97 -5.79 -5.35 4.88
N ASP A 98 -6.34 -4.32 5.52
CA ASP A 98 -5.56 -3.35 6.28
C ASP A 98 -4.72 -4.01 7.38
N LEU A 99 -5.24 -5.06 8.02
CA LEU A 99 -4.49 -5.80 9.04
C LEU A 99 -3.27 -6.52 8.45
N LEU A 100 -3.39 -6.99 7.21
CA LEU A 100 -2.29 -7.67 6.52
C LEU A 100 -1.21 -6.67 6.13
N ILE A 101 -1.59 -5.48 5.68
CA ILE A 101 -0.67 -4.38 5.39
C ILE A 101 0.01 -3.93 6.69
N ALA A 102 -0.75 -3.78 7.77
CA ALA A 102 -0.21 -3.40 9.08
C ALA A 102 0.77 -4.45 9.61
N ALA A 103 0.47 -5.73 9.45
CA ALA A 103 1.37 -6.82 9.86
C ALA A 103 2.68 -6.77 9.07
N THR A 104 2.62 -6.47 7.78
CA THR A 104 3.80 -6.29 6.94
C THR A 104 4.68 -5.15 7.48
N ALA A 105 4.07 -3.99 7.76
CA ALA A 105 4.79 -2.84 8.31
C ALA A 105 5.42 -3.16 9.67
N ASN A 106 4.68 -3.85 10.54
CA ASN A 106 5.18 -4.22 11.86
C ASN A 106 6.42 -5.11 11.77
N VAL A 107 6.35 -6.16 10.97
CA VAL A 107 7.46 -7.13 10.83
C VAL A 107 8.71 -6.46 10.26
N HIS A 108 8.54 -5.54 9.31
CA HIS A 108 9.67 -4.84 8.67
C HIS A 108 10.07 -3.53 9.35
N GLY A 109 9.36 -3.11 10.39
CA GLY A 109 9.67 -1.86 11.08
C GLY A 109 9.41 -0.62 10.24
N LEU A 110 8.35 -0.64 9.41
CA LEU A 110 8.00 0.45 8.49
C LEU A 110 6.88 1.33 9.04
N THR A 111 6.89 2.60 8.64
CA THR A 111 5.75 3.50 8.83
C THR A 111 4.79 3.33 7.66
N ILE A 112 3.49 3.28 7.91
CA ILE A 112 2.48 3.19 6.86
C ILE A 112 2.08 4.61 6.42
N ALA A 113 2.11 4.87 5.12
CA ALA A 113 1.54 6.09 4.54
C ALA A 113 0.15 5.78 4.01
N THR A 114 -0.88 6.41 4.57
CA THR A 114 -2.29 6.16 4.22
C THR A 114 -3.15 7.38 4.53
N ARG A 115 -4.27 7.51 3.81
CA ARG A 115 -5.34 8.43 4.18
C ARG A 115 -6.22 7.87 5.30
N ASN A 116 -6.29 6.56 5.42
CA ASN A 116 -7.21 5.84 6.31
C ASN A 116 -6.56 5.53 7.67
N VAL A 117 -6.07 6.57 8.34
CA VAL A 117 -5.32 6.43 9.60
C VAL A 117 -6.07 5.59 10.64
N ARG A 118 -7.39 5.75 10.74
CA ARG A 118 -8.21 5.03 11.72
C ARG A 118 -8.16 3.51 11.58
N HIS A 119 -7.99 3.01 10.34
CA HIS A 119 -7.95 1.57 10.08
C HIS A 119 -6.73 0.90 10.72
N PHE A 120 -5.70 1.68 11.06
CA PHE A 120 -4.43 1.15 11.57
C PHE A 120 -4.18 1.46 13.04
N GLN A 121 -5.00 2.31 13.67
CA GLN A 121 -4.75 2.80 15.05
C GLN A 121 -4.63 1.68 16.08
N ARG A 122 -5.47 0.65 15.99
CA ARG A 122 -5.49 -0.45 16.96
C ARG A 122 -4.24 -1.32 16.89
N THR A 123 -3.52 -1.29 15.77
CA THR A 123 -2.33 -2.13 15.57
C THR A 123 -1.09 -1.57 16.24
N GLY A 124 -1.09 -0.30 16.60
CA GLY A 124 0.09 0.38 17.16
C GLY A 124 1.20 0.67 16.15
N VAL A 125 1.00 0.38 14.87
CA VAL A 125 1.97 0.67 13.82
C VAL A 125 2.01 2.19 13.55
N ALA A 126 3.20 2.74 13.34
CA ALA A 126 3.35 4.16 13.01
C ALA A 126 2.68 4.47 11.66
N VAL A 127 1.93 5.56 11.61
CA VAL A 127 1.14 5.95 10.45
C VAL A 127 1.34 7.42 10.14
N VAL A 128 1.40 7.77 8.85
CA VAL A 128 1.42 9.15 8.36
C VAL A 128 0.35 9.31 7.29
N ASP A 129 -0.33 10.47 7.29
CA ASP A 129 -1.30 10.82 6.27
C ASP A 129 -0.70 11.86 5.32
N PRO A 130 -0.24 11.47 4.13
CA PRO A 130 0.41 12.40 3.20
C PRO A 130 -0.56 13.37 2.52
N PHE A 131 -1.88 13.21 2.72
CA PHE A 131 -2.89 14.09 2.16
C PHE A 131 -3.15 15.33 3.04
N ARG A 132 -2.59 15.36 4.22
CA ARG A 132 -2.78 16.47 5.18
C ARG A 132 -1.59 17.39 5.29
#